data_b1aca912d05fbaff544ae404dacc9811
#
_entry.id   b1aca912d05fbaff544ae404dacc9811
#
_cell.length_a   1.000
_cell.length_b   1.000
_cell.length_c   1.000
_cell.angle_alpha   90.00
_cell.angle_beta   90.00
_cell.angle_gamma   90.00
#
_symmetry.space_group_name_H-M   'P 1'
#
loop_
_entity.id
_entity.type
_entity.pdbx_description
1 polymer ?
#
loop_
_entity_poly.entity_id
_entity_poly.type
_entity_poly.pdbx_seq_one_letter_code
_entity_poly.pdbx_strand_id
1 'polypeptide(L)'
;TLFVQSHVPAHAELAWVLNCYTMFGELSRMTQFKDKSKKYASNINAGLFTYPTLMAADILLYQTDLVPVGIDQMQHIEITRDIAARFNQIYGDTFRMPEGFVPKAGAKIMSLAEPDKKMSKSDANQNASVRILDSRDDIVRKFRRAVTDSGTEVCREEGKDGVNNLMTIYSAFTGKTDAEIESEFSGRGYGDFKLAVGETVADALAPVHERFDKLMADKGYLESVMKEGSARAAYLARKTLSKVY
;
A
#
# COMPACT_ATOMS: atom_id res chain seq x y z
N THR A 1 -5.77 3.48 -16.33
CA THR A 1 -6.91 2.56 -16.43
C THR A 1 -7.17 1.96 -15.06
N LEU A 2 -8.38 2.15 -14.52
CA LEU A 2 -8.84 1.53 -13.28
C LEU A 2 -9.83 0.42 -13.63
N PHE A 3 -9.66 -0.75 -13.06
CA PHE A 3 -10.54 -1.90 -13.30
C PHE A 3 -10.49 -2.90 -12.15
N VAL A 4 -11.46 -3.79 -12.10
CA VAL A 4 -11.49 -4.91 -11.16
C VAL A 4 -10.80 -6.11 -11.80
N GLN A 5 -9.76 -6.65 -11.15
CA GLN A 5 -8.95 -7.77 -11.67
C GLN A 5 -9.82 -8.96 -12.12
N SER A 6 -10.79 -9.36 -11.32
CA SER A 6 -11.67 -10.49 -11.63
C SER A 6 -12.59 -10.28 -12.83
N HIS A 7 -12.73 -9.04 -13.31
CA HIS A 7 -13.48 -8.75 -14.55
C HIS A 7 -12.64 -9.00 -15.82
N VAL A 8 -11.37 -9.37 -15.66
CA VAL A 8 -10.46 -9.71 -16.76
C VAL A 8 -9.94 -11.14 -16.55
N PRO A 9 -10.63 -12.17 -17.06
CA PRO A 9 -10.28 -13.58 -16.83
C PRO A 9 -8.86 -13.96 -17.25
N ALA A 10 -8.26 -13.22 -18.17
CA ALA A 10 -6.89 -13.42 -18.64
C ALA A 10 -5.85 -13.47 -17.51
N HIS A 11 -6.09 -12.80 -16.36
CA HIS A 11 -5.21 -12.89 -15.19
C HIS A 11 -5.11 -14.30 -14.64
N ALA A 12 -6.26 -14.96 -14.43
CA ALA A 12 -6.30 -16.33 -13.94
C ALA A 12 -5.80 -17.33 -15.00
N GLU A 13 -6.09 -17.07 -16.26
CA GLU A 13 -5.65 -17.88 -17.40
C GLU A 13 -4.13 -17.87 -17.52
N LEU A 14 -3.51 -16.70 -17.56
CA LEU A 14 -2.05 -16.59 -17.60
C LEU A 14 -1.42 -17.14 -16.32
N ALA A 15 -2.01 -16.88 -15.15
CA ALA A 15 -1.49 -17.40 -13.88
C ALA A 15 -1.40 -18.93 -13.89
N TRP A 16 -2.39 -19.61 -14.47
CA TRP A 16 -2.33 -21.05 -14.62
C TRP A 16 -1.18 -21.50 -15.52
N VAL A 17 -1.00 -20.86 -16.67
CA VAL A 17 0.13 -21.13 -17.56
C VAL A 17 1.45 -20.93 -16.83
N LEU A 18 1.63 -19.77 -16.16
CA LEU A 18 2.86 -19.45 -15.44
C LEU A 18 3.14 -20.40 -14.27
N ASN A 19 2.13 -20.97 -13.63
CA ASN A 19 2.30 -22.01 -12.61
C ASN A 19 3.07 -23.22 -13.16
N CYS A 20 2.87 -23.57 -14.43
CA CYS A 20 3.60 -24.67 -15.07
C CYS A 20 5.09 -24.37 -15.28
N TYR A 21 5.49 -23.10 -15.20
CA TYR A 21 6.87 -22.62 -15.35
C TYR A 21 7.47 -22.10 -14.05
N THR A 22 6.76 -22.22 -12.93
CA THR A 22 7.21 -21.77 -11.60
C THR A 22 7.67 -22.96 -10.78
N MET A 23 8.88 -22.89 -10.25
CA MET A 23 9.44 -24.00 -9.48
C MET A 23 8.92 -23.99 -8.04
N PHE A 24 8.54 -25.17 -7.54
CA PHE A 24 8.08 -25.38 -6.17
C PHE A 24 9.07 -24.80 -5.13
N GLY A 25 10.38 -25.01 -5.36
CA GLY A 25 11.44 -24.50 -4.49
C GLY A 25 11.53 -22.98 -4.46
N GLU A 26 11.15 -22.28 -5.53
CA GLU A 26 11.11 -20.81 -5.58
C GLU A 26 9.96 -20.30 -4.70
N LEU A 27 8.76 -20.81 -4.88
CA LEU A 27 7.59 -20.45 -4.08
C LEU A 27 7.77 -20.77 -2.59
N SER A 28 8.35 -21.92 -2.26
CA SER A 28 8.57 -22.35 -0.87
C SER A 28 9.59 -21.47 -0.12
N ARG A 29 10.48 -20.79 -0.84
CA ARG A 29 11.47 -19.86 -0.26
C ARG A 29 10.93 -18.44 -0.06
N MET A 30 9.76 -18.12 -0.60
CA MET A 30 9.17 -16.79 -0.45
C MET A 30 8.99 -16.42 1.03
N THR A 31 9.53 -15.27 1.44
CA THR A 31 9.43 -14.77 2.82
C THR A 31 7.98 -14.62 3.26
N GLN A 32 7.16 -14.03 2.40
CA GLN A 32 5.72 -13.84 2.66
C GLN A 32 4.99 -15.19 2.87
N PHE A 33 5.36 -16.24 2.13
CA PHE A 33 4.79 -17.57 2.33
C PHE A 33 5.17 -18.12 3.70
N LYS A 34 6.46 -18.03 4.08
CA LYS A 34 6.96 -18.52 5.37
C LYS A 34 6.30 -17.80 6.56
N ASP A 35 6.14 -16.48 6.47
CA ASP A 35 5.56 -15.69 7.55
C ASP A 35 4.05 -15.95 7.70
N LYS A 36 3.32 -15.98 6.58
CA LYS A 36 1.88 -16.27 6.59
C LYS A 36 1.59 -17.71 7.01
N SER A 37 2.42 -18.69 6.59
CA SER A 37 2.27 -20.10 6.99
C SER A 37 2.42 -20.28 8.49
N LYS A 38 3.33 -19.53 9.12
CA LYS A 38 3.48 -19.55 10.59
C LYS A 38 2.27 -18.94 11.29
N LYS A 39 1.78 -17.79 10.76
CA LYS A 39 0.66 -17.06 11.34
C LYS A 39 -0.69 -17.78 11.20
N TYR A 40 -0.89 -18.52 10.11
CA TYR A 40 -2.15 -19.18 9.75
C TYR A 40 -1.97 -20.70 9.58
N ALA A 41 -1.22 -21.32 10.47
CA ALA A 41 -0.81 -22.74 10.39
C ALA A 41 -1.97 -23.73 10.15
N SER A 42 -3.19 -23.39 10.59
CA SER A 42 -4.39 -24.22 10.41
C SER A 42 -5.10 -24.03 9.06
N ASN A 43 -4.69 -23.05 8.24
CA ASN A 43 -5.36 -22.73 6.97
C ASN A 43 -4.35 -22.38 5.87
N ILE A 44 -3.40 -23.28 5.62
CA ILE A 44 -2.45 -23.15 4.51
C ILE A 44 -3.10 -23.81 3.29
N ASN A 45 -3.59 -23.00 2.38
CA ASN A 45 -4.20 -23.49 1.13
C ASN A 45 -3.28 -23.24 -0.08
N ALA A 46 -3.61 -23.88 -1.22
CA ALA A 46 -2.84 -23.74 -2.44
C ALA A 46 -2.71 -22.30 -2.92
N GLY A 47 -3.75 -21.47 -2.74
CA GLY A 47 -3.73 -20.07 -3.12
C GLY A 47 -2.68 -19.27 -2.36
N LEU A 48 -2.45 -19.57 -1.07
CA LEU A 48 -1.37 -18.93 -0.30
C LEU A 48 0.00 -19.29 -0.86
N PHE A 49 0.17 -20.44 -1.45
CA PHE A 49 1.42 -20.89 -2.05
C PHE A 49 1.62 -20.31 -3.46
N THR A 50 0.55 -20.27 -4.27
CA THR A 50 0.64 -19.93 -5.70
C THR A 50 0.28 -18.49 -6.05
N TYR A 51 -0.17 -17.62 -5.09
CA TYR A 51 -0.52 -16.25 -5.42
C TYR A 51 0.63 -15.43 -6.07
N PRO A 52 1.94 -15.72 -5.87
CA PRO A 52 2.99 -15.00 -6.58
C PRO A 52 2.93 -15.17 -8.10
N THR A 53 2.42 -16.31 -8.58
CA THR A 53 2.23 -16.51 -10.03
C THR A 53 1.04 -15.72 -10.59
N LEU A 54 -0.01 -15.50 -9.79
CA LEU A 54 -1.09 -14.57 -10.16
C LEU A 54 -0.58 -13.13 -10.18
N MET A 55 0.24 -12.72 -9.22
CA MET A 55 0.88 -11.40 -9.25
C MET A 55 1.80 -11.24 -10.46
N ALA A 56 2.55 -12.28 -10.82
CA ALA A 56 3.34 -12.28 -12.05
C ALA A 56 2.46 -12.10 -13.30
N ALA A 57 1.31 -12.79 -13.37
CA ALA A 57 0.34 -12.60 -14.44
C ALA A 57 -0.22 -11.17 -14.48
N ASP A 58 -0.53 -10.57 -13.33
CA ASP A 58 -1.01 -9.18 -13.22
C ASP A 58 -0.02 -8.17 -13.83
N ILE A 59 1.28 -8.46 -13.76
CA ILE A 59 2.36 -7.62 -14.28
C ILE A 59 2.62 -7.92 -15.78
N LEU A 60 2.80 -9.20 -16.11
CA LEU A 60 3.26 -9.63 -17.42
C LEU A 60 2.20 -9.50 -18.51
N LEU A 61 0.90 -9.63 -18.18
CA LEU A 61 -0.19 -9.41 -19.13
C LEU A 61 -0.15 -8.06 -19.82
N TYR A 62 0.34 -7.04 -19.12
CA TYR A 62 0.35 -5.67 -19.61
C TYR A 62 1.72 -5.23 -20.13
N GLN A 63 2.67 -6.17 -20.26
CA GLN A 63 4.03 -5.86 -20.74
C GLN A 63 4.65 -4.70 -19.94
N THR A 64 4.52 -4.76 -18.62
CA THR A 64 4.87 -3.68 -17.70
C THR A 64 6.39 -3.50 -17.64
N ASP A 65 6.85 -2.26 -17.77
CA ASP A 65 8.27 -1.91 -17.63
C ASP A 65 8.64 -1.64 -16.16
N LEU A 66 7.81 -0.86 -15.44
CA LEU A 66 8.06 -0.48 -14.04
C LEU A 66 6.87 -0.80 -13.15
N VAL A 67 7.15 -1.41 -12.00
CA VAL A 67 6.15 -1.76 -10.98
C VAL A 67 6.46 -1.02 -9.69
N PRO A 68 5.67 0.00 -9.30
CA PRO A 68 5.83 0.67 -8.01
C PRO A 68 5.49 -0.29 -6.87
N VAL A 69 6.47 -0.58 -6.02
CA VAL A 69 6.31 -1.54 -4.91
C VAL A 69 7.02 -1.07 -3.66
N GLY A 70 6.57 -1.54 -2.49
CA GLY A 70 7.35 -1.46 -1.27
C GLY A 70 8.54 -2.42 -1.31
N ILE A 71 9.56 -2.15 -0.49
CA ILE A 71 10.78 -2.96 -0.40
C ILE A 71 10.47 -4.44 -0.07
N ASP A 72 9.42 -4.69 0.71
CA ASP A 72 8.95 -6.02 1.10
C ASP A 72 8.34 -6.82 -0.07
N GLN A 73 8.05 -6.16 -1.20
CA GLN A 73 7.51 -6.78 -2.42
C GLN A 73 8.57 -7.04 -3.49
N MET A 74 9.83 -6.65 -3.28
CA MET A 74 10.89 -6.84 -4.28
C MET A 74 11.09 -8.32 -4.63
N GLN A 75 10.95 -9.23 -3.66
CA GLN A 75 11.05 -10.67 -3.92
C GLN A 75 9.95 -11.18 -4.89
N HIS A 76 8.76 -10.56 -4.90
CA HIS A 76 7.72 -10.87 -5.87
C HIS A 76 8.09 -10.39 -7.29
N ILE A 77 8.79 -9.27 -7.40
CA ILE A 77 9.31 -8.81 -8.70
C ILE A 77 10.41 -9.74 -9.19
N GLU A 78 11.31 -10.19 -8.32
CA GLU A 78 12.37 -11.15 -8.67
C GLU A 78 11.78 -12.45 -9.22
N ILE A 79 10.81 -13.07 -8.52
CA ILE A 79 10.19 -14.29 -9.02
C ILE A 79 9.41 -14.07 -10.33
N THR A 80 8.78 -12.90 -10.51
CA THR A 80 8.12 -12.52 -11.76
C THR A 80 9.12 -12.49 -12.91
N ARG A 81 10.31 -11.92 -12.69
CA ARG A 81 11.40 -11.86 -13.68
C ARG A 81 11.94 -13.26 -14.01
N ASP A 82 12.14 -14.10 -13.00
CA ASP A 82 12.62 -15.47 -13.18
C ASP A 82 11.64 -16.29 -14.02
N ILE A 83 10.34 -16.17 -13.76
CA ILE A 83 9.29 -16.82 -14.55
C ILE A 83 9.30 -16.30 -15.99
N ALA A 84 9.34 -14.98 -16.17
CA ALA A 84 9.36 -14.36 -17.50
C ALA A 84 10.60 -14.76 -18.30
N ALA A 85 11.79 -14.76 -17.67
CA ALA A 85 13.03 -15.16 -18.29
C ALA A 85 13.00 -16.61 -18.74
N ARG A 86 12.51 -17.52 -17.88
CA ARG A 86 12.36 -18.95 -18.19
C ARG A 86 11.40 -19.18 -19.35
N PHE A 87 10.26 -18.50 -19.34
CA PHE A 87 9.28 -18.58 -20.43
C PHE A 87 9.87 -18.07 -21.75
N ASN A 88 10.50 -16.90 -21.73
CA ASN A 88 11.12 -16.32 -22.91
C ASN A 88 12.27 -17.18 -23.48
N GLN A 89 13.01 -17.86 -22.61
CA GLN A 89 14.07 -18.78 -23.05
C GLN A 89 13.52 -19.97 -23.86
N ILE A 90 12.31 -20.41 -23.54
CA ILE A 90 11.67 -21.58 -24.21
C ILE A 90 10.92 -21.16 -25.47
N TYR A 91 10.20 -20.02 -25.41
CA TYR A 91 9.23 -19.64 -26.44
C TYR A 91 9.60 -18.36 -27.21
N GLY A 92 10.75 -17.75 -26.90
CA GLY A 92 11.17 -16.47 -27.49
C GLY A 92 10.61 -15.27 -26.70
N ASP A 93 10.86 -14.07 -27.20
CA ASP A 93 10.55 -12.80 -26.54
C ASP A 93 9.04 -12.55 -26.40
N THR A 94 8.41 -13.24 -25.46
CA THR A 94 6.98 -13.14 -25.17
C THR A 94 6.69 -12.03 -24.15
N PHE A 95 7.44 -11.99 -23.06
CA PHE A 95 7.22 -11.05 -21.96
C PHE A 95 8.36 -10.03 -21.85
N ARG A 96 8.02 -8.77 -21.60
CA ARG A 96 8.99 -7.76 -21.14
C ARG A 96 9.43 -8.08 -19.72
N MET A 97 10.70 -7.78 -19.43
CA MET A 97 11.27 -7.95 -18.09
C MET A 97 10.92 -6.75 -17.23
N PRO A 98 10.05 -6.89 -16.22
CA PRO A 98 9.66 -5.77 -15.37
C PRO A 98 10.77 -5.40 -14.39
N GLU A 99 10.80 -4.12 -14.00
CA GLU A 99 11.66 -3.62 -12.93
C GLU A 99 10.81 -3.12 -11.74
N GLY A 100 11.28 -3.41 -10.52
CA GLY A 100 10.68 -2.86 -9.32
C GLY A 100 11.11 -1.42 -9.10
N PHE A 101 10.16 -0.52 -8.94
CA PHE A 101 10.41 0.86 -8.54
C PHE A 101 10.03 1.04 -7.07
N VAL A 102 11.02 1.19 -6.21
CA VAL A 102 10.81 1.53 -4.80
C VAL A 102 10.88 3.04 -4.66
N PRO A 103 9.77 3.74 -4.42
CA PRO A 103 9.79 5.18 -4.20
C PRO A 103 10.75 5.52 -3.06
N LYS A 104 11.46 6.65 -3.16
CA LYS A 104 12.18 7.19 -2.00
C LYS A 104 11.19 7.28 -0.86
N ALA A 105 11.50 6.62 0.25
CA ALA A 105 10.57 6.45 1.36
C ALA A 105 9.93 7.79 1.73
N GLY A 106 8.60 7.84 1.72
CA GLY A 106 7.87 8.83 2.46
C GLY A 106 8.14 8.64 3.96
N ALA A 107 7.79 9.62 4.78
CA ALA A 107 7.97 9.54 6.22
C ALA A 107 7.37 8.22 6.75
N LYS A 108 8.14 7.48 7.54
CA LYS A 108 7.64 6.30 8.24
C LYS A 108 6.70 6.76 9.35
N ILE A 109 5.40 6.58 9.14
CA ILE A 109 4.39 6.96 10.13
C ILE A 109 4.20 5.83 11.12
N MET A 110 4.29 6.16 12.40
CA MET A 110 4.14 5.23 13.52
C MET A 110 2.73 5.27 14.08
N SER A 111 2.35 4.23 14.82
CA SER A 111 1.06 4.11 15.50
C SER A 111 0.84 5.27 16.48
N LEU A 112 -0.37 5.81 16.53
CA LEU A 112 -0.72 6.86 17.50
C LEU A 112 -0.85 6.33 18.94
N ALA A 113 -1.08 5.02 19.10
CA ALA A 113 -1.23 4.37 20.40
C ALA A 113 0.07 3.72 20.89
N GLU A 114 0.91 3.23 19.97
CA GLU A 114 2.16 2.54 20.25
C GLU A 114 3.24 3.08 19.29
N PRO A 115 3.87 4.23 19.62
CA PRO A 115 4.75 4.96 18.68
C PRO A 115 6.06 4.22 18.32
N ASP A 116 6.38 3.15 18.98
CA ASP A 116 7.45 2.19 18.64
C ASP A 116 7.08 1.26 17.47
N LYS A 117 5.77 1.12 17.17
CA LYS A 117 5.25 0.27 16.09
C LYS A 117 4.81 1.09 14.89
N LYS A 118 4.99 0.53 13.67
CA LYS A 118 4.47 1.15 12.45
C LYS A 118 2.94 1.21 12.49
N MET A 119 2.35 2.34 12.06
CA MET A 119 0.90 2.47 11.88
C MET A 119 0.36 1.37 10.94
N SER A 120 -0.67 0.68 11.39
CA SER A 120 -1.30 -0.41 10.62
C SER A 120 -2.81 -0.28 10.59
N LYS A 121 -3.39 -0.44 9.39
CA LYS A 121 -4.85 -0.49 9.19
C LYS A 121 -5.52 -1.71 9.84
N SER A 122 -4.75 -2.74 10.14
CA SER A 122 -5.22 -3.99 10.74
C SER A 122 -4.98 -4.05 12.27
N ASP A 123 -4.63 -2.91 12.89
CA ASP A 123 -4.50 -2.83 14.34
C ASP A 123 -5.86 -3.04 15.01
N ALA A 124 -5.89 -3.83 16.08
CA ALA A 124 -7.09 -4.07 16.86
C ALA A 124 -7.56 -2.79 17.59
N ASN A 125 -6.63 -1.91 17.97
CA ASN A 125 -6.92 -0.62 18.56
C ASN A 125 -7.27 0.40 17.46
N GLN A 126 -8.54 0.77 17.36
CA GLN A 126 -9.02 1.75 16.38
C GLN A 126 -8.42 3.15 16.53
N ASN A 127 -7.84 3.49 17.69
CA ASN A 127 -7.16 4.77 17.91
C ASN A 127 -5.69 4.74 17.47
N ALA A 128 -5.14 3.58 17.13
CA ALA A 128 -3.76 3.43 16.69
C ALA A 128 -3.48 3.99 15.30
N SER A 129 -4.53 4.14 14.48
CA SER A 129 -4.41 4.58 13.08
C SER A 129 -5.53 5.53 12.68
N VAL A 130 -5.21 6.45 11.76
CA VAL A 130 -6.19 7.28 11.06
C VAL A 130 -6.48 6.67 9.70
N ARG A 131 -7.76 6.46 9.40
CA ARG A 131 -8.22 6.01 8.09
C ARG A 131 -8.57 7.21 7.22
N ILE A 132 -8.39 7.08 5.93
CA ILE A 132 -8.67 8.17 4.98
C ILE A 132 -10.13 8.66 5.07
N LEU A 133 -11.07 7.78 5.40
CA LEU A 133 -12.50 8.10 5.53
C LEU A 133 -12.97 8.27 6.98
N ASP A 134 -12.06 8.43 7.94
CA ASP A 134 -12.47 8.81 9.30
C ASP A 134 -13.08 10.22 9.27
N SER A 135 -14.12 10.44 10.05
CA SER A 135 -14.73 11.77 10.18
C SER A 135 -13.74 12.78 10.76
N ARG A 136 -13.97 14.08 10.50
CA ARG A 136 -13.15 15.15 11.08
C ARG A 136 -13.01 14.99 12.60
N ASP A 137 -14.13 14.73 13.28
CA ASP A 137 -14.16 14.59 14.73
C ASP A 137 -13.39 13.36 15.21
N ASP A 138 -13.46 12.24 14.47
CA ASP A 138 -12.68 11.05 14.77
C ASP A 138 -11.20 11.27 14.58
N ILE A 139 -10.80 11.94 13.51
CA ILE A 139 -9.39 12.28 13.25
C ILE A 139 -8.85 13.10 14.41
N VAL A 140 -9.48 14.23 14.71
CA VAL A 140 -9.06 15.13 15.80
C VAL A 140 -9.02 14.40 17.14
N ARG A 141 -10.04 13.59 17.45
CA ARG A 141 -10.10 12.78 18.66
C ARG A 141 -8.95 11.78 18.76
N LYS A 142 -8.59 11.10 17.68
CA LYS A 142 -7.48 10.14 17.64
C LYS A 142 -6.15 10.83 17.90
N PHE A 143 -5.89 11.98 17.28
CA PHE A 143 -4.68 12.74 17.53
C PHE A 143 -4.61 13.28 18.96
N ARG A 144 -5.70 13.78 19.52
CA ARG A 144 -5.75 14.22 20.93
C ARG A 144 -5.42 13.08 21.91
N ARG A 145 -5.77 11.84 21.56
CA ARG A 145 -5.46 10.63 22.36
C ARG A 145 -4.13 9.96 22.02
N ALA A 146 -3.40 10.49 21.04
CA ALA A 146 -2.11 9.93 20.68
C ALA A 146 -1.16 9.89 21.89
N VAL A 147 -0.43 8.79 22.03
CA VAL A 147 0.52 8.60 23.14
C VAL A 147 1.73 9.47 22.89
N THR A 148 2.14 10.20 23.95
CA THR A 148 3.37 10.99 24.02
C THR A 148 4.02 10.74 25.37
N ASP A 149 5.28 11.14 25.53
CA ASP A 149 5.97 11.14 26.83
C ASP A 149 5.29 12.06 27.86
N SER A 150 5.82 12.09 29.08
CA SER A 150 5.32 12.91 30.20
C SER A 150 5.74 14.39 30.14
N GLY A 151 6.48 14.80 29.14
CA GLY A 151 6.90 16.18 28.94
C GLY A 151 5.80 17.09 28.42
N THR A 152 6.16 18.32 28.12
CA THR A 152 5.25 19.34 27.56
C THR A 152 5.84 20.05 26.34
N GLU A 153 7.14 19.98 26.14
CA GLU A 153 7.85 20.69 25.10
C GLU A 153 7.84 19.94 23.78
N VAL A 154 7.34 20.58 22.73
CA VAL A 154 7.32 20.04 21.36
C VAL A 154 8.70 20.25 20.75
N CYS A 155 9.52 19.21 20.80
CA CYS A 155 10.84 19.19 20.17
C CYS A 155 11.17 17.78 19.71
N ARG A 156 11.97 17.67 18.65
CA ARG A 156 12.48 16.37 18.19
C ARG A 156 13.67 15.94 19.04
N GLU A 157 13.47 14.88 19.79
CA GLU A 157 14.47 14.36 20.73
C GLU A 157 14.38 12.85 20.81
N GLU A 158 15.52 12.20 21.15
CA GLU A 158 15.56 10.76 21.43
C GLU A 158 14.70 10.43 22.66
N GLY A 159 13.90 9.37 22.59
CA GLY A 159 12.96 8.98 23.63
C GLY A 159 11.60 9.66 23.58
N LYS A 160 11.38 10.63 22.69
CA LYS A 160 10.08 11.27 22.45
C LYS A 160 9.35 10.70 21.22
N ASP A 161 9.28 9.37 21.09
CA ASP A 161 8.78 8.69 19.90
C ASP A 161 7.40 9.19 19.46
N GLY A 162 6.49 9.40 20.41
CA GLY A 162 5.15 9.90 20.11
C GLY A 162 5.15 11.31 19.56
N VAL A 163 5.91 12.22 20.15
CA VAL A 163 6.04 13.61 19.68
C VAL A 163 6.75 13.63 18.32
N ASN A 164 7.83 12.88 18.17
CA ASN A 164 8.59 12.73 16.93
C ASN A 164 7.71 12.26 15.78
N ASN A 165 6.82 11.28 16.04
CA ASN A 165 5.84 10.81 15.07
C ASN A 165 4.84 11.91 14.68
N LEU A 166 4.29 12.65 15.65
CA LEU A 166 3.36 13.74 15.39
C LEU A 166 4.03 14.88 14.61
N MET A 167 5.29 15.24 14.92
CA MET A 167 6.07 16.22 14.16
C MET A 167 6.29 15.75 12.71
N THR A 168 6.59 14.47 12.52
CA THR A 168 6.73 13.87 11.19
C THR A 168 5.44 13.98 10.38
N ILE A 169 4.29 13.68 11.00
CA ILE A 169 2.97 13.82 10.37
C ILE A 169 2.70 15.29 10.03
N TYR A 170 2.89 16.20 10.99
CA TYR A 170 2.63 17.62 10.79
C TYR A 170 3.50 18.21 9.69
N SER A 171 4.79 17.89 9.67
CA SER A 171 5.73 18.27 8.62
C SER A 171 5.28 17.76 7.23
N ALA A 172 4.83 16.51 7.15
CA ALA A 172 4.38 15.93 5.88
C ALA A 172 3.19 16.66 5.25
N PHE A 173 2.29 17.23 6.06
CA PHE A 173 1.13 17.98 5.58
C PHE A 173 1.37 19.47 5.40
N THR A 174 2.24 20.07 6.21
CA THR A 174 2.50 21.52 6.19
C THR A 174 3.73 21.92 5.40
N GLY A 175 4.66 20.97 5.16
CA GLY A 175 5.97 21.23 4.58
C GLY A 175 6.95 21.92 5.55
N LYS A 176 6.57 22.15 6.81
CA LYS A 176 7.40 22.81 7.82
C LYS A 176 8.55 21.91 8.28
N THR A 177 9.69 22.52 8.53
CA THR A 177 10.84 21.88 9.16
C THR A 177 10.62 21.67 10.65
N ASP A 178 11.41 20.80 11.28
CA ASP A 178 11.33 20.56 12.72
C ASP A 178 11.53 21.86 13.52
N ALA A 179 12.50 22.71 13.15
CA ALA A 179 12.77 23.98 13.81
C ALA A 179 11.59 24.98 13.73
N GLU A 180 10.87 25.01 12.61
CA GLU A 180 9.67 25.84 12.45
C GLU A 180 8.52 25.31 13.33
N ILE A 181 8.37 23.98 13.44
CA ILE A 181 7.35 23.35 14.29
C ILE A 181 7.65 23.64 15.77
N GLU A 182 8.89 23.45 16.21
CA GLU A 182 9.34 23.74 17.57
C GLU A 182 9.09 25.19 17.94
N SER A 183 9.43 26.14 17.04
CA SER A 183 9.17 27.56 17.23
C SER A 183 7.68 27.91 17.34
N GLU A 184 6.84 27.28 16.48
CA GLU A 184 5.39 27.50 16.45
C GLU A 184 4.70 27.07 17.74
N PHE A 185 5.16 25.92 18.31
CA PHE A 185 4.56 25.35 19.51
C PHE A 185 5.35 25.60 20.79
N SER A 186 6.35 26.49 20.75
CA SER A 186 7.11 26.88 21.94
C SER A 186 6.17 27.41 23.05
N GLY A 187 6.21 26.77 24.22
CA GLY A 187 5.38 27.11 25.37
C GLY A 187 3.89 26.72 25.31
N ARG A 188 3.43 26.02 24.21
CA ARG A 188 2.01 25.67 24.04
C ARG A 188 1.64 24.27 24.55
N GLY A 189 2.60 23.43 24.76
CA GLY A 189 2.38 22.05 25.24
C GLY A 189 1.75 21.09 24.24
N TYR A 190 1.73 19.78 24.65
CA TYR A 190 1.27 18.70 23.77
C TYR A 190 -0.20 18.74 23.43
N GLY A 191 -1.07 19.31 24.28
CA GLY A 191 -2.50 19.40 24.03
C GLY A 191 -2.82 20.20 22.78
N ASP A 192 -2.24 21.40 22.68
CA ASP A 192 -2.40 22.28 21.53
C ASP A 192 -1.76 21.72 20.28
N PHE A 193 -0.57 21.10 20.41
CA PHE A 193 0.12 20.47 19.30
C PHE A 193 -0.69 19.31 18.71
N LYS A 194 -1.19 18.39 19.55
CA LYS A 194 -2.04 17.27 19.12
C LYS A 194 -3.30 17.74 18.41
N LEU A 195 -3.91 18.80 18.91
CA LEU A 195 -5.08 19.41 18.28
C LEU A 195 -4.74 19.95 16.89
N ALA A 196 -3.67 20.73 16.78
CA ALA A 196 -3.23 21.32 15.52
C ALA A 196 -2.88 20.24 14.47
N VAL A 197 -2.19 19.16 14.87
CA VAL A 197 -1.91 18.04 13.97
C VAL A 197 -3.20 17.39 13.49
N GLY A 198 -4.15 17.15 14.41
CA GLY A 198 -5.45 16.56 14.08
C GLY A 198 -6.26 17.42 13.12
N GLU A 199 -6.32 18.71 13.34
CA GLU A 199 -7.03 19.66 12.46
C GLU A 199 -6.35 19.75 11.08
N THR A 200 -5.04 19.84 11.03
CA THR A 200 -4.27 19.86 9.77
C THR A 200 -4.54 18.62 8.93
N VAL A 201 -4.50 17.45 9.53
CA VAL A 201 -4.80 16.19 8.82
C VAL A 201 -6.26 16.13 8.36
N ALA A 202 -7.19 16.55 9.22
CA ALA A 202 -8.61 16.57 8.88
C ALA A 202 -8.91 17.54 7.71
N ASP A 203 -8.32 18.74 7.73
CA ASP A 203 -8.46 19.71 6.65
C ASP A 203 -7.86 19.21 5.34
N ALA A 204 -6.72 18.55 5.38
CA ALA A 204 -6.09 17.97 4.20
C ALA A 204 -6.92 16.80 3.60
N LEU A 205 -7.68 16.07 4.42
CA LEU A 205 -8.54 14.98 3.97
C LEU A 205 -9.95 15.45 3.55
N ALA A 206 -10.39 16.64 3.93
CA ALA A 206 -11.72 17.15 3.58
C ALA A 206 -12.01 17.11 2.07
N PRO A 207 -11.12 17.56 1.16
CA PRO A 207 -11.36 17.45 -0.28
C PRO A 207 -11.47 16.02 -0.79
N VAL A 208 -10.81 15.06 -0.12
CA VAL A 208 -10.91 13.63 -0.45
C VAL A 208 -12.29 13.11 -0.07
N HIS A 209 -12.81 13.48 1.11
CA HIS A 209 -14.16 13.13 1.57
C HIS A 209 -15.23 13.66 0.63
N GLU A 210 -15.16 14.94 0.29
CA GLU A 210 -16.10 15.57 -0.65
C GLU A 210 -16.16 14.85 -2.00
N ARG A 211 -14.98 14.49 -2.55
CA ARG A 211 -14.89 13.74 -3.81
C ARG A 211 -15.42 12.32 -3.67
N PHE A 212 -15.10 11.67 -2.57
CA PHE A 212 -15.59 10.32 -2.27
C PHE A 212 -17.12 10.30 -2.20
N ASP A 213 -17.73 11.21 -1.43
CA ASP A 213 -19.18 11.28 -1.27
C ASP A 213 -19.87 11.57 -2.62
N LYS A 214 -19.32 12.50 -3.40
CA LYS A 214 -19.80 12.81 -4.74
C LYS A 214 -19.76 11.59 -5.67
N LEU A 215 -18.64 10.84 -5.67
CA LEU A 215 -18.50 9.64 -6.49
C LEU A 215 -19.42 8.51 -6.01
N MET A 216 -19.57 8.33 -4.70
CA MET A 216 -20.46 7.31 -4.13
C MET A 216 -21.94 7.60 -4.38
N ALA A 217 -22.31 8.85 -4.57
CA ALA A 217 -23.66 9.24 -4.96
C ALA A 217 -24.00 8.87 -6.42
N ASP A 218 -22.98 8.73 -7.28
CA ASP A 218 -23.16 8.37 -8.70
C ASP A 218 -22.59 6.96 -8.99
N LYS A 219 -23.34 5.95 -8.57
CA LYS A 219 -22.97 4.55 -8.79
C LYS A 219 -22.89 4.19 -10.28
N GLY A 220 -23.72 4.78 -11.12
CA GLY A 220 -23.71 4.55 -12.56
C GLY A 220 -22.40 4.99 -13.20
N TYR A 221 -21.88 6.14 -12.76
CA TYR A 221 -20.55 6.59 -13.19
C TYR A 221 -19.44 5.61 -12.74
N LEU A 222 -19.44 5.17 -11.48
CA LEU A 222 -18.45 4.20 -10.99
C LEU A 222 -18.50 2.88 -11.76
N GLU A 223 -19.69 2.37 -12.05
CA GLU A 223 -19.89 1.16 -12.86
C GLU A 223 -19.37 1.35 -14.30
N SER A 224 -19.61 2.51 -14.92
CA SER A 224 -19.08 2.81 -16.27
C SER A 224 -17.55 2.84 -16.27
N VAL A 225 -16.92 3.50 -15.30
CA VAL A 225 -15.46 3.54 -15.14
C VAL A 225 -14.86 2.14 -15.01
N MET A 226 -15.47 1.28 -14.18
CA MET A 226 -15.00 -0.10 -14.00
C MET A 226 -15.19 -0.93 -15.28
N LYS A 227 -16.31 -0.78 -15.97
CA LYS A 227 -16.62 -1.51 -17.21
C LYS A 227 -15.68 -1.11 -18.36
N GLU A 228 -15.49 0.19 -18.57
CA GLU A 228 -14.58 0.71 -19.59
C GLU A 228 -13.12 0.34 -19.28
N GLY A 229 -12.72 0.46 -18.02
CA GLY A 229 -11.40 0.05 -17.54
C GLY A 229 -11.14 -1.43 -17.79
N SER A 230 -12.12 -2.29 -17.48
CA SER A 230 -12.03 -3.73 -17.71
C SER A 230 -11.96 -4.09 -19.19
N ALA A 231 -12.74 -3.42 -20.03
CA ALA A 231 -12.72 -3.64 -21.48
C ALA A 231 -11.35 -3.27 -22.07
N ARG A 232 -10.77 -2.15 -21.65
CA ARG A 232 -9.43 -1.71 -22.08
C ARG A 232 -8.34 -2.69 -21.59
N ALA A 233 -8.40 -3.10 -20.32
CA ALA A 233 -7.47 -4.06 -19.75
C ALA A 233 -7.56 -5.42 -20.46
N ALA A 234 -8.77 -5.94 -20.69
CA ALA A 234 -8.99 -7.19 -21.42
C ALA A 234 -8.47 -7.13 -22.87
N TYR A 235 -8.55 -6.00 -23.52
CA TYR A 235 -8.00 -5.83 -24.88
C TYR A 235 -6.47 -5.96 -24.87
N LEU A 236 -5.79 -5.31 -23.91
CA LEU A 236 -4.33 -5.40 -23.77
C LEU A 236 -3.88 -6.82 -23.36
N ALA A 237 -4.59 -7.41 -22.40
CA ALA A 237 -4.32 -8.75 -21.91
C ALA A 237 -4.41 -9.80 -23.04
N ARG A 238 -5.43 -9.71 -23.90
CA ARG A 238 -5.58 -10.61 -25.07
C ARG A 238 -4.41 -10.54 -26.04
N LYS A 239 -3.85 -9.33 -26.25
CA LYS A 239 -2.64 -9.17 -27.11
C LYS A 239 -1.43 -9.95 -26.55
N THR A 240 -1.28 -9.97 -25.24
CA THR A 240 -0.20 -10.75 -24.62
C THR A 240 -0.51 -12.25 -24.64
N LEU A 241 -1.75 -12.65 -24.28
CA LEU A 241 -2.15 -14.05 -24.35
C LEU A 241 -1.99 -14.66 -25.74
N SER A 242 -2.29 -13.91 -26.81
CA SER A 242 -2.09 -14.41 -28.18
C SER A 242 -0.63 -14.67 -28.56
N LYS A 243 0.34 -14.25 -27.74
CA LYS A 243 1.76 -14.61 -27.90
C LYS A 243 2.14 -15.82 -27.04
N VAL A 244 1.31 -16.14 -26.04
CA VAL A 244 1.53 -17.27 -25.12
C VAL A 244 1.04 -18.57 -25.76
N TYR A 245 0.02 -18.48 -26.62
CA TYR A 245 -0.54 -19.58 -27.40
C TYR A 245 -0.06 -19.56 -28.86
#